data_c072f817c8b9e47ad0ca0d5d277487ad
#
_entry.id   c072f817c8b9e47ad0ca0d5d277487ad
#
_cell.length_a   1.000
_cell.length_b   1.000
_cell.length_c   1.000
_cell.angle_alpha   90.00
_cell.angle_beta   90.00
_cell.angle_gamma   90.00
#
_symmetry.space_group_name_H-M   'P 1'
#
loop_
_entity.id
_entity.type
_entity.pdbx_description
1 polymer ?
#
loop_
_entity_poly.entity_id
_entity_poly.type
_entity_poly.pdbx_seq_one_letter_code
_entity_poly.pdbx_strand_id
1 'polypeptide(L)'
;DRLPTTLLAQVDSSVGGKTGVDFDQYKNMVGAFHHPRLVYMNMATLKSLNGEQFACGMGEVLKTGLIRDEKFYIWTINHMSEIEERIEPVLTKMIQKCCDIKRQVVENDPTEQGERAVLNLGHTIGHAIEKLKNFELLHGQCVALGTVAAAYISYKRSYLSDEEFYEIRDMNVGFYLPITVDGLKSEDILAATKSDKKMEQGTIKFILLELSLIHI
;
A
#
# COMPACT_ATOMS: atom_id res chain seq x y z
N ASP A 1 10.79 0.74 -20.76
CA ASP A 1 10.63 2.11 -20.23
C ASP A 1 9.20 2.30 -19.73
N ARG A 2 9.01 3.12 -18.68
CA ARG A 2 7.71 3.41 -18.09
C ARG A 2 7.53 4.91 -17.92
N LEU A 3 6.29 5.38 -18.15
CA LEU A 3 5.86 6.75 -17.88
C LEU A 3 4.62 6.70 -16.97
N PRO A 4 4.80 6.57 -15.66
CA PRO A 4 3.67 6.54 -14.72
C PRO A 4 3.01 7.92 -14.63
N THR A 5 1.68 7.94 -14.73
CA THR A 5 0.88 9.18 -14.74
C THR A 5 -0.07 9.31 -13.55
N THR A 6 -0.21 8.24 -12.74
CA THR A 6 -0.98 8.27 -11.48
C THR A 6 -0.04 8.24 -10.30
N LEU A 7 -0.48 8.74 -9.13
CA LEU A 7 0.33 8.70 -7.91
C LEU A 7 0.67 7.26 -7.53
N LEU A 8 -0.29 6.34 -7.56
CA LEU A 8 -0.07 4.92 -7.29
C LEU A 8 1.04 4.33 -8.17
N ALA A 9 1.01 4.65 -9.48
CA ALA A 9 2.03 4.15 -10.39
C ALA A 9 3.41 4.76 -10.11
N GLN A 10 3.49 6.03 -9.71
CA GLN A 10 4.74 6.71 -9.40
C GLN A 10 5.37 6.19 -8.11
N VAL A 11 4.59 5.97 -7.05
CA VAL A 11 5.13 5.56 -5.74
C VAL A 11 5.32 4.06 -5.60
N ASP A 12 4.61 3.24 -6.38
CA ASP A 12 4.61 1.79 -6.20
C ASP A 12 4.83 1.00 -7.50
N SER A 13 3.86 0.92 -8.40
CA SER A 13 3.82 -0.11 -9.45
C SER A 13 4.88 0.04 -10.55
N SER A 14 5.49 1.22 -10.73
CA SER A 14 6.56 1.42 -11.72
C SER A 14 7.94 0.92 -11.25
N VAL A 15 8.12 0.68 -9.95
CA VAL A 15 9.38 0.23 -9.34
C VAL A 15 9.27 -1.23 -8.89
N GLY A 16 10.33 -2.01 -9.04
CA GLY A 16 10.43 -3.36 -8.49
C GLY A 16 10.24 -4.50 -9.49
N GLY A 17 10.08 -4.18 -10.77
CA GLY A 17 10.18 -5.14 -11.87
C GLY A 17 9.06 -6.17 -11.98
N LYS A 18 8.07 -6.18 -11.08
CA LYS A 18 6.90 -7.05 -11.23
C LYS A 18 6.09 -6.58 -12.44
N THR A 19 5.84 -7.49 -13.39
CA THR A 19 4.92 -7.31 -14.49
C THR A 19 3.91 -8.43 -14.44
N GLY A 20 2.63 -8.14 -14.72
CA GLY A 20 1.60 -9.13 -14.68
C GLY A 20 0.37 -8.66 -15.44
N VAL A 21 -0.39 -9.62 -15.94
CA VAL A 21 -1.70 -9.40 -16.51
C VAL A 21 -2.73 -10.20 -15.73
N ASP A 22 -3.89 -9.63 -15.59
CA ASP A 22 -5.02 -10.28 -14.97
C ASP A 22 -5.60 -11.29 -15.97
N PHE A 23 -6.03 -12.42 -15.46
CA PHE A 23 -6.67 -13.45 -16.27
C PHE A 23 -7.91 -13.95 -15.55
N ASP A 24 -9.07 -13.77 -16.17
CA ASP A 24 -10.38 -14.06 -15.61
C ASP A 24 -10.58 -13.29 -14.28
N GLN A 25 -10.90 -13.96 -13.19
CA GLN A 25 -11.10 -13.36 -11.86
C GLN A 25 -9.82 -13.29 -11.01
N TYR A 26 -8.66 -13.56 -11.61
CA TYR A 26 -7.40 -13.63 -10.89
C TYR A 26 -6.44 -12.53 -11.35
N LYS A 27 -5.96 -11.74 -10.38
CA LYS A 27 -4.93 -10.71 -10.63
C LYS A 27 -3.55 -11.31 -10.81
N ASN A 28 -2.76 -10.69 -11.70
CA ASN A 28 -1.33 -10.96 -11.90
C ASN A 28 -1.01 -12.44 -12.12
N MET A 29 -1.90 -13.19 -12.81
CA MET A 29 -1.74 -14.63 -13.02
C MET A 29 -0.58 -14.99 -13.93
N VAL A 30 -0.36 -14.19 -14.96
CA VAL A 30 0.74 -14.38 -15.91
C VAL A 30 1.63 -13.16 -15.85
N GLY A 31 2.87 -13.36 -15.43
CA GLY A 31 3.80 -12.26 -15.26
C GLY A 31 5.25 -12.72 -15.17
N ALA A 32 6.15 -11.75 -15.11
CA ALA A 32 7.57 -11.96 -14.98
C ALA A 32 8.21 -10.85 -14.15
N PHE A 33 9.38 -11.12 -13.60
CA PHE A 33 10.25 -10.07 -13.09
C PHE A 33 11.03 -9.46 -14.27
N HIS A 34 10.67 -8.24 -14.65
CA HIS A 34 11.34 -7.50 -15.72
C HIS A 34 11.50 -6.02 -15.34
N HIS A 35 12.71 -5.65 -14.95
CA HIS A 35 13.00 -4.28 -14.53
C HIS A 35 12.99 -3.30 -15.72
N PRO A 36 12.37 -2.13 -15.58
CA PRO A 36 12.45 -1.08 -16.60
C PRO A 36 13.89 -0.52 -16.66
N ARG A 37 14.33 -0.13 -17.84
CA ARG A 37 15.60 0.59 -18.01
C ARG A 37 15.49 2.05 -17.62
N LEU A 38 14.31 2.63 -17.78
CA LEU A 38 14.01 4.01 -17.44
C LEU A 38 12.58 4.09 -16.89
N VAL A 39 12.41 4.82 -15.80
CA VAL A 39 11.11 5.27 -15.29
C VAL A 39 11.15 6.80 -15.28
N TYR A 40 10.38 7.43 -16.18
CA TYR A 40 10.28 8.87 -16.26
C TYR A 40 8.98 9.34 -15.60
N MET A 41 9.11 10.09 -14.51
CA MET A 41 7.99 10.61 -13.73
C MET A 41 7.85 12.11 -13.94
N ASN A 42 6.66 12.54 -14.36
CA ASN A 42 6.33 13.97 -14.50
C ASN A 42 5.25 14.31 -13.47
N MET A 43 5.59 15.13 -12.49
CA MET A 43 4.67 15.55 -11.43
C MET A 43 3.47 16.34 -11.96
N ALA A 44 3.61 16.99 -13.11
CA ALA A 44 2.51 17.73 -13.73
C ALA A 44 1.31 16.82 -14.07
N THR A 45 1.52 15.53 -14.32
CA THR A 45 0.43 14.57 -14.57
C THR A 45 -0.51 14.42 -13.37
N LEU A 46 -0.02 14.66 -12.16
CA LEU A 46 -0.81 14.57 -10.94
C LEU A 46 -1.79 15.74 -10.78
N LYS A 47 -1.57 16.87 -11.47
CA LYS A 47 -2.48 18.03 -11.40
C LYS A 47 -3.86 17.74 -11.98
N SER A 48 -3.93 16.88 -12.99
CA SER A 48 -5.19 16.46 -13.62
C SER A 48 -5.77 15.16 -13.07
N LEU A 49 -5.04 14.47 -12.16
CA LEU A 49 -5.53 13.25 -11.55
C LEU A 49 -6.73 13.56 -10.64
N ASN A 50 -7.82 12.79 -10.75
CA ASN A 50 -8.98 13.00 -9.88
C ASN A 50 -8.65 12.68 -8.41
N GLY A 51 -9.44 13.24 -7.47
CA GLY A 51 -9.18 13.13 -6.04
C GLY A 51 -9.17 11.67 -5.54
N GLU A 52 -10.06 10.84 -6.04
CA GLU A 52 -10.16 9.43 -5.64
C GLU A 52 -8.93 8.62 -6.05
N GLN A 53 -8.44 8.81 -7.27
CA GLN A 53 -7.21 8.17 -7.75
C GLN A 53 -5.95 8.71 -7.04
N PHE A 54 -5.98 9.97 -6.64
CA PHE A 54 -4.90 10.55 -5.83
C PHE A 54 -4.90 9.92 -4.43
N ALA A 55 -6.05 9.87 -3.76
CA ALA A 55 -6.21 9.20 -2.46
C ALA A 55 -5.78 7.72 -2.54
N CYS A 56 -6.15 7.01 -3.61
CA CYS A 56 -5.69 5.65 -3.86
C CYS A 56 -4.15 5.53 -3.82
N GLY A 57 -3.43 6.48 -4.44
CA GLY A 57 -1.97 6.53 -4.35
C GLY A 57 -1.46 6.82 -2.94
N MET A 58 -2.18 7.66 -2.17
CA MET A 58 -1.81 7.97 -0.78
C MET A 58 -1.87 6.74 0.13
N GLY A 59 -2.75 5.76 -0.13
CA GLY A 59 -2.75 4.48 0.59
C GLY A 59 -1.39 3.77 0.56
N GLU A 60 -0.73 3.77 -0.59
CA GLU A 60 0.62 3.21 -0.73
C GLU A 60 1.71 4.10 -0.12
N VAL A 61 1.55 5.43 -0.15
CA VAL A 61 2.48 6.36 0.50
C VAL A 61 2.48 6.15 2.01
N LEU A 62 1.31 6.13 2.64
CA LEU A 62 1.16 5.89 4.08
C LEU A 62 1.72 4.53 4.47
N LYS A 63 1.37 3.48 3.72
CA LYS A 63 1.94 2.14 3.93
C LYS A 63 3.47 2.17 3.88
N THR A 64 4.06 2.85 2.91
CA THR A 64 5.51 2.92 2.74
C THR A 64 6.18 3.57 3.94
N GLY A 65 5.62 4.64 4.49
CA GLY A 65 6.10 5.26 5.73
C GLY A 65 6.02 4.29 6.91
N LEU A 66 4.88 3.66 7.10
CA LEU A 66 4.62 2.72 8.20
C LEU A 66 5.58 1.52 8.20
N ILE A 67 6.00 1.02 7.04
CA ILE A 67 6.85 -0.19 6.98
C ILE A 67 8.33 0.09 7.17
N ARG A 68 8.82 1.32 6.94
CA ARG A 68 10.28 1.55 6.87
C ARG A 68 10.78 2.89 7.37
N ASP A 69 9.95 3.89 7.50
CA ASP A 69 10.45 5.23 7.82
C ASP A 69 9.43 6.08 8.56
N GLU A 70 9.46 6.01 9.89
CA GLU A 70 8.63 6.82 10.79
C GLU A 70 8.78 8.32 10.50
N LYS A 71 10.02 8.78 10.28
CA LYS A 71 10.27 10.20 10.00
C LYS A 71 9.58 10.63 8.71
N PHE A 72 9.55 9.76 7.72
CA PHE A 72 8.81 10.00 6.49
C PHE A 72 7.30 9.97 6.72
N TYR A 73 6.81 9.04 7.53
CA TYR A 73 5.39 8.98 7.91
C TYR A 73 4.96 10.28 8.61
N ILE A 74 5.69 10.71 9.66
CA ILE A 74 5.45 11.98 10.37
C ILE A 74 5.58 13.18 9.42
N TRP A 75 6.56 13.16 8.52
CA TRP A 75 6.71 14.20 7.51
C TRP A 75 5.48 14.30 6.61
N THR A 76 4.89 13.16 6.21
CA THR A 76 3.68 13.11 5.39
C THR A 76 2.48 13.71 6.14
N ILE A 77 2.35 13.43 7.43
CA ILE A 77 1.33 14.04 8.31
C ILE A 77 1.48 15.57 8.31
N ASN A 78 2.68 16.05 8.56
CA ASN A 78 2.96 17.49 8.70
C ASN A 78 2.82 18.28 7.39
N HIS A 79 2.78 17.60 6.23
CA HIS A 79 2.64 18.23 4.90
C HIS A 79 1.33 17.85 4.21
N MET A 80 0.32 17.44 4.99
CA MET A 80 -0.96 16.98 4.43
C MET A 80 -1.58 18.03 3.50
N SER A 81 -1.68 19.29 3.93
CA SER A 81 -2.27 20.37 3.11
C SER A 81 -1.52 20.58 1.80
N GLU A 82 -0.19 20.63 1.84
CA GLU A 82 0.62 20.83 0.63
C GLU A 82 0.53 19.62 -0.32
N ILE A 83 0.37 18.42 0.23
CA ILE A 83 0.16 17.20 -0.57
C ILE A 83 -1.21 17.26 -1.25
N GLU A 84 -2.26 17.64 -0.54
CA GLU A 84 -3.62 17.79 -1.08
C GLU A 84 -3.69 18.89 -2.15
N GLU A 85 -3.01 20.03 -1.92
CA GLU A 85 -2.87 21.12 -2.88
C GLU A 85 -1.96 20.76 -4.06
N ARG A 86 -1.32 19.58 -4.01
CA ARG A 86 -0.43 19.06 -5.05
C ARG A 86 0.75 19.99 -5.33
N ILE A 87 1.34 20.53 -4.26
CA ILE A 87 2.52 21.38 -4.35
C ILE A 87 3.70 20.57 -4.88
N GLU A 88 4.17 20.90 -6.07
CA GLU A 88 5.11 20.07 -6.84
C GLU A 88 6.41 19.72 -6.09
N PRO A 89 7.12 20.62 -5.39
CA PRO A 89 8.31 20.26 -4.61
C PRO A 89 8.01 19.24 -3.51
N VAL A 90 6.83 19.33 -2.86
CA VAL A 90 6.40 18.41 -1.79
C VAL A 90 6.10 17.04 -2.38
N LEU A 91 5.33 16.97 -3.49
CA LEU A 91 5.05 15.73 -4.19
C LEU A 91 6.33 15.06 -4.70
N THR A 92 7.25 15.83 -5.27
CA THR A 92 8.54 15.31 -5.74
C THR A 92 9.30 14.62 -4.61
N LYS A 93 9.43 15.28 -3.45
CA LYS A 93 10.10 14.73 -2.27
C LYS A 93 9.42 13.47 -1.76
N MET A 94 8.08 13.48 -1.69
CA MET A 94 7.27 12.33 -1.24
C MET A 94 7.48 11.12 -2.16
N ILE A 95 7.35 11.31 -3.46
CA ILE A 95 7.49 10.24 -4.45
C ILE A 95 8.92 9.69 -4.48
N GLN A 96 9.92 10.58 -4.46
CA GLN A 96 11.32 10.18 -4.39
C GLN A 96 11.57 9.29 -3.16
N LYS A 97 11.04 9.68 -2.00
CA LYS A 97 11.21 8.92 -0.76
C LYS A 97 10.56 7.53 -0.84
N CYS A 98 9.34 7.44 -1.39
CA CYS A 98 8.68 6.14 -1.62
C CYS A 98 9.51 5.26 -2.58
N CYS A 99 9.99 5.83 -3.68
CA CYS A 99 10.83 5.10 -4.63
C CYS A 99 12.14 4.60 -3.99
N ASP A 100 12.81 5.42 -3.17
CA ASP A 100 14.04 5.06 -2.49
C ASP A 100 13.82 3.93 -1.48
N ILE A 101 12.77 4.00 -0.67
CA ILE A 101 12.42 2.94 0.28
C ILE A 101 12.13 1.64 -0.48
N LYS A 102 11.30 1.71 -1.51
CA LYS A 102 10.96 0.51 -2.30
C LYS A 102 12.17 -0.06 -3.02
N ARG A 103 13.04 0.80 -3.58
CA ARG A 103 14.29 0.39 -4.22
C ARG A 103 15.16 -0.42 -3.26
N GLN A 104 15.39 0.08 -2.05
CA GLN A 104 16.20 -0.60 -1.03
C GLN A 104 15.65 -1.99 -0.71
N VAL A 105 14.33 -2.10 -0.48
CA VAL A 105 13.68 -3.39 -0.21
C VAL A 105 13.79 -4.35 -1.39
N VAL A 106 13.64 -3.85 -2.63
CA VAL A 106 13.72 -4.67 -3.84
C VAL A 106 15.17 -5.10 -4.14
N GLU A 107 16.15 -4.24 -3.89
CA GLU A 107 17.57 -4.57 -4.07
C GLU A 107 18.03 -5.66 -3.09
N ASN A 108 17.52 -5.62 -1.85
CA ASN A 108 17.81 -6.64 -0.85
C ASN A 108 17.13 -7.99 -1.14
N ASP A 109 15.93 -7.97 -1.73
CA ASP A 109 15.15 -9.17 -2.04
C ASP A 109 14.43 -9.04 -3.39
N PRO A 110 15.14 -9.21 -4.51
CA PRO A 110 14.58 -9.02 -5.85
C PRO A 110 13.43 -9.95 -6.21
N THR A 111 13.40 -11.16 -5.63
CA THR A 111 12.45 -12.24 -5.97
C THR A 111 11.35 -12.46 -4.94
N GLU A 112 11.29 -11.62 -3.88
CA GLU A 112 10.28 -11.69 -2.83
C GLU A 112 10.26 -13.04 -2.08
N GLN A 113 11.43 -13.46 -1.62
CA GLN A 113 11.56 -14.68 -0.82
C GLN A 113 11.71 -14.42 0.69
N GLY A 114 11.81 -13.17 1.11
CA GLY A 114 12.04 -12.79 2.50
C GLY A 114 11.60 -11.36 2.81
N GLU A 115 12.56 -10.44 2.96
CA GLU A 115 12.35 -9.06 3.41
C GLU A 115 11.32 -8.30 2.59
N ARG A 116 11.24 -8.53 1.28
CA ARG A 116 10.29 -7.85 0.40
C ARG A 116 8.82 -8.11 0.76
N ALA A 117 8.54 -9.15 1.55
CA ALA A 117 7.19 -9.43 2.05
C ALA A 117 6.60 -8.26 2.84
N VAL A 118 7.41 -7.40 3.47
CA VAL A 118 6.96 -6.22 4.22
C VAL A 118 6.12 -5.27 3.35
N LEU A 119 6.39 -5.20 2.04
CA LEU A 119 5.59 -4.41 1.10
C LEU A 119 4.13 -4.87 1.00
N ASN A 120 3.81 -6.04 1.53
CA ASN A 120 2.46 -6.60 1.56
C ASN A 120 1.67 -6.23 2.83
N LEU A 121 2.14 -5.26 3.65
CA LEU A 121 1.31 -4.72 4.73
C LEU A 121 -0.05 -4.29 4.18
N GLY A 122 -1.13 -4.72 4.82
CA GLY A 122 -2.50 -4.46 4.38
C GLY A 122 -2.98 -5.30 3.18
N HIS A 123 -2.10 -5.89 2.38
CA HIS A 123 -2.48 -6.55 1.13
C HIS A 123 -3.25 -7.87 1.34
N THR A 124 -2.95 -8.64 2.38
CA THR A 124 -3.65 -9.92 2.62
C THR A 124 -5.15 -9.72 2.78
N ILE A 125 -5.56 -8.77 3.63
CA ILE A 125 -6.97 -8.41 3.83
C ILE A 125 -7.47 -7.55 2.67
N GLY A 126 -6.67 -6.60 2.19
CA GLY A 126 -7.02 -5.71 1.09
C GLY A 126 -7.40 -6.46 -0.19
N HIS A 127 -6.61 -7.43 -0.63
CA HIS A 127 -6.94 -8.25 -1.81
C HIS A 127 -8.20 -9.09 -1.61
N ALA A 128 -8.44 -9.61 -0.40
CA ALA A 128 -9.67 -10.33 -0.10
C ALA A 128 -10.89 -9.42 -0.25
N ILE A 129 -10.84 -8.20 0.28
CA ILE A 129 -11.89 -7.19 0.14
C ILE A 129 -12.07 -6.82 -1.33
N GLU A 130 -10.99 -6.53 -2.04
CA GLU A 130 -11.00 -6.17 -3.46
C GLU A 130 -11.72 -7.22 -4.31
N LYS A 131 -11.42 -8.51 -4.07
CA LYS A 131 -12.06 -9.64 -4.73
C LYS A 131 -13.55 -9.75 -4.37
N LEU A 132 -13.91 -9.65 -3.10
CA LEU A 132 -15.30 -9.76 -2.63
C LEU A 132 -16.16 -8.59 -3.09
N LYS A 133 -15.55 -7.43 -3.33
CA LYS A 133 -16.20 -6.25 -3.92
C LYS A 133 -16.16 -6.23 -5.45
N ASN A 134 -15.81 -7.34 -6.10
CA ASN A 134 -15.74 -7.45 -7.57
C ASN A 134 -14.92 -6.32 -8.22
N PHE A 135 -13.84 -5.87 -7.55
CA PHE A 135 -12.95 -4.79 -8.01
C PHE A 135 -13.64 -3.41 -8.17
N GLU A 136 -14.77 -3.18 -7.51
CA GLU A 136 -15.44 -1.88 -7.49
C GLU A 136 -14.66 -0.84 -6.66
N LEU A 137 -13.92 -1.30 -5.63
CA LEU A 137 -13.02 -0.45 -4.85
C LEU A 137 -11.65 -0.38 -5.52
N LEU A 138 -11.04 0.80 -5.48
CA LEU A 138 -9.68 0.99 -5.98
C LEU A 138 -8.66 0.26 -5.09
N HIS A 139 -7.57 -0.18 -5.70
CA HIS A 139 -6.51 -0.94 -5.01
C HIS A 139 -6.03 -0.27 -3.72
N GLY A 140 -5.68 1.02 -3.75
CA GLY A 140 -5.20 1.74 -2.57
C GLY A 140 -6.26 1.91 -1.48
N GLN A 141 -7.55 1.95 -1.84
CA GLN A 141 -8.64 1.92 -0.87
C GLN A 141 -8.67 0.57 -0.14
N CYS A 142 -8.50 -0.52 -0.87
CA CYS A 142 -8.42 -1.87 -0.29
C CYS A 142 -7.16 -2.05 0.57
N VAL A 143 -6.03 -1.51 0.14
CA VAL A 143 -4.78 -1.51 0.93
C VAL A 143 -4.94 -0.71 2.22
N ALA A 144 -5.61 0.45 2.18
CA ALA A 144 -5.92 1.25 3.36
C ALA A 144 -6.77 0.47 4.37
N LEU A 145 -7.87 -0.14 3.91
CA LEU A 145 -8.71 -1.02 4.74
C LEU A 145 -7.91 -2.15 5.39
N GLY A 146 -7.06 -2.80 4.60
CA GLY A 146 -6.20 -3.88 5.08
C GLY A 146 -5.12 -3.40 6.05
N THR A 147 -4.56 -2.20 5.85
CA THR A 147 -3.57 -1.59 6.76
C THR A 147 -4.21 -1.24 8.10
N VAL A 148 -5.39 -0.64 8.10
CA VAL A 148 -6.15 -0.36 9.34
C VAL A 148 -6.49 -1.65 10.08
N ALA A 149 -6.89 -2.71 9.35
CA ALA A 149 -7.14 -4.02 9.96
C ALA A 149 -5.87 -4.65 10.56
N ALA A 150 -4.73 -4.57 9.86
CA ALA A 150 -3.44 -5.04 10.37
C ALA A 150 -3.00 -4.25 11.61
N ALA A 151 -3.16 -2.92 11.60
CA ALA A 151 -2.89 -2.07 12.77
C ALA A 151 -3.81 -2.41 13.95
N TYR A 152 -5.08 -2.69 13.72
CA TYR A 152 -6.01 -3.14 14.76
C TYR A 152 -5.59 -4.48 15.37
N ILE A 153 -5.17 -5.44 14.54
CA ILE A 153 -4.64 -6.72 15.02
C ILE A 153 -3.37 -6.49 15.85
N SER A 154 -2.47 -5.61 15.41
CA SER A 154 -1.26 -5.23 16.14
C SER A 154 -1.60 -4.61 17.50
N TYR A 155 -2.55 -3.69 17.55
CA TYR A 155 -3.06 -3.10 18.78
C TYR A 155 -3.63 -4.18 19.74
N LYS A 156 -4.49 -5.07 19.23
CA LYS A 156 -5.06 -6.18 20.05
C LYS A 156 -4.02 -7.17 20.56
N ARG A 157 -2.86 -7.23 19.92
CA ARG A 157 -1.71 -8.02 20.37
C ARG A 157 -0.72 -7.24 21.25
N SER A 158 -1.04 -6.01 21.59
CA SER A 158 -0.17 -5.09 22.34
C SER A 158 1.17 -4.80 21.63
N TYR A 159 1.19 -4.86 20.30
CA TYR A 159 2.33 -4.44 19.48
C TYR A 159 2.28 -2.94 19.17
N LEU A 160 1.10 -2.35 19.17
CA LEU A 160 0.87 -0.91 19.04
C LEU A 160 0.09 -0.41 20.27
N SER A 161 0.31 0.85 20.64
CA SER A 161 -0.50 1.57 21.60
C SER A 161 -1.87 1.96 21.00
N ASP A 162 -2.76 2.41 21.86
CA ASP A 162 -4.07 2.94 21.44
C ASP A 162 -3.89 4.20 20.58
N GLU A 163 -3.00 5.10 20.98
CA GLU A 163 -2.67 6.32 20.25
C GLU A 163 -2.13 6.03 18.85
N GLU A 164 -1.19 5.09 18.71
CA GLU A 164 -0.60 4.71 17.44
C GLU A 164 -1.65 4.11 16.48
N PHE A 165 -2.53 3.24 17.00
CA PHE A 165 -3.61 2.68 16.19
C PHE A 165 -4.56 3.77 15.68
N TYR A 166 -5.00 4.68 16.56
CA TYR A 166 -5.90 5.76 16.16
C TYR A 166 -5.22 6.75 15.21
N GLU A 167 -3.95 7.05 15.38
CA GLU A 167 -3.20 7.89 14.45
C GLU A 167 -3.18 7.25 13.04
N ILE A 168 -2.85 5.96 12.91
CA ILE A 168 -2.86 5.26 11.63
C ILE A 168 -4.25 5.30 10.98
N ARG A 169 -5.31 5.06 11.77
CA ARG A 169 -6.70 5.14 11.29
C ARG A 169 -7.05 6.54 10.80
N ASP A 170 -6.76 7.55 11.61
CA ASP A 170 -7.16 8.93 11.34
C ASP A 170 -6.38 9.53 10.17
N MET A 171 -5.16 9.11 9.95
CA MET A 171 -4.39 9.47 8.76
C MET A 171 -5.02 8.94 7.47
N ASN A 172 -5.55 7.71 7.49
CA ASN A 172 -6.29 7.21 6.34
C ASN A 172 -7.54 8.07 6.06
N VAL A 173 -8.29 8.44 7.11
CA VAL A 173 -9.45 9.35 6.98
C VAL A 173 -9.02 10.71 6.45
N GLY A 174 -7.93 11.27 6.95
CA GLY A 174 -7.39 12.56 6.50
C GLY A 174 -7.09 12.60 5.02
N PHE A 175 -6.62 11.51 4.42
CA PHE A 175 -6.40 11.39 2.98
C PHE A 175 -7.60 10.78 2.22
N TYR A 176 -8.81 10.86 2.76
CA TYR A 176 -10.05 10.38 2.12
C TYR A 176 -10.07 8.89 1.79
N LEU A 177 -9.31 8.10 2.53
CA LEU A 177 -9.27 6.65 2.39
C LEU A 177 -10.29 6.00 3.33
N PRO A 178 -10.96 4.91 2.93
CA PRO A 178 -11.91 4.21 3.77
C PRO A 178 -11.20 3.48 4.92
N ILE A 179 -11.86 3.48 6.08
CA ILE A 179 -11.43 2.71 7.27
C ILE A 179 -12.40 1.59 7.62
N THR A 180 -13.54 1.54 6.94
CA THR A 180 -14.56 0.49 7.06
C THR A 180 -15.07 0.10 5.68
N VAL A 181 -15.60 -1.10 5.57
CA VAL A 181 -16.23 -1.61 4.35
C VAL A 181 -17.59 -2.20 4.68
N ASP A 182 -18.62 -1.75 3.96
CA ASP A 182 -19.98 -2.23 4.17
C ASP A 182 -20.29 -3.49 3.35
N GLY A 183 -21.25 -4.29 3.83
CA GLY A 183 -21.80 -5.44 3.10
C GLY A 183 -20.88 -6.67 3.05
N LEU A 184 -19.77 -6.68 3.78
CA LEU A 184 -18.90 -7.85 3.93
C LEU A 184 -18.88 -8.34 5.37
N LYS A 185 -18.90 -9.65 5.55
CA LYS A 185 -18.69 -10.28 6.86
C LYS A 185 -17.22 -10.65 7.05
N SER A 186 -16.74 -10.57 8.27
CA SER A 186 -15.35 -10.94 8.62
C SER A 186 -15.00 -12.38 8.24
N GLU A 187 -15.98 -13.29 8.36
CA GLU A 187 -15.83 -14.70 7.99
C GLU A 187 -15.58 -14.87 6.47
N ASP A 188 -16.28 -14.09 5.66
CA ASP A 188 -16.14 -14.13 4.19
C ASP A 188 -14.77 -13.55 3.77
N ILE A 189 -14.34 -12.45 4.42
CA ILE A 189 -13.01 -11.88 4.20
C ILE A 189 -11.93 -12.90 4.57
N LEU A 190 -12.05 -13.54 5.74
CA LEU A 190 -11.09 -14.56 6.18
C LEU A 190 -11.09 -15.80 5.25
N ALA A 191 -12.24 -16.22 4.75
CA ALA A 191 -12.33 -17.30 3.76
C ALA A 191 -11.65 -16.92 2.44
N ALA A 192 -11.83 -15.67 1.98
CA ALA A 192 -11.20 -15.17 0.76
C ALA A 192 -9.68 -15.07 0.86
N THR A 193 -9.12 -14.74 2.05
CA THR A 193 -7.66 -14.74 2.25
C THR A 193 -7.05 -16.13 2.10
N LYS A 194 -7.78 -17.20 2.40
CA LYS A 194 -7.33 -18.59 2.24
C LYS A 194 -7.20 -19.02 0.77
N SER A 195 -7.87 -18.34 -0.14
CA SER A 195 -7.82 -18.64 -1.58
C SER A 195 -6.70 -17.87 -2.31
N ASP A 196 -5.97 -17.00 -1.64
CA ASP A 196 -4.83 -16.30 -2.21
C ASP A 196 -3.60 -17.22 -2.28
N LYS A 197 -2.80 -17.09 -3.35
CA LYS A 197 -1.59 -17.90 -3.63
C LYS A 197 -0.49 -17.82 -2.57
N LYS A 198 -0.62 -16.91 -1.60
CA LYS A 198 0.34 -16.70 -0.49
C LYS A 198 0.20 -17.70 0.67
N MET A 199 -0.60 -18.78 0.50
CA MET A 199 -0.64 -19.85 1.48
C MET A 199 0.61 -20.73 1.37
N GLU A 200 1.55 -20.56 2.27
CA GLU A 200 2.60 -21.54 2.50
C GLU A 200 2.09 -22.61 3.48
N GLN A 201 1.99 -23.85 3.01
CA GLN A 201 1.61 -25.02 3.83
C GLN A 201 0.28 -24.86 4.61
N GLY A 202 -0.73 -24.17 4.04
CA GLY A 202 -2.02 -24.01 4.71
C GLY A 202 -2.08 -22.92 5.77
N THR A 203 -1.02 -22.13 5.96
CA THR A 203 -0.96 -21.03 6.93
C THR A 203 -1.04 -19.68 6.25
N ILE A 204 -1.91 -18.79 6.74
CA ILE A 204 -2.00 -17.40 6.28
C ILE A 204 -0.97 -16.58 7.04
N LYS A 205 -0.09 -15.88 6.33
CA LYS A 205 0.86 -14.93 6.93
C LYS A 205 0.30 -13.52 6.85
N PHE A 206 0.26 -12.83 7.98
CA PHE A 206 -0.05 -11.41 8.06
C PHE A 206 1.21 -10.62 8.36
N ILE A 207 1.39 -9.51 7.66
CA ILE A 207 2.36 -8.50 8.05
C ILE A 207 1.69 -7.60 9.06
N LEU A 208 2.28 -7.48 10.23
CA LEU A 208 1.79 -6.69 11.36
C LEU A 208 2.82 -5.60 11.70
N LEU A 209 2.36 -4.53 12.34
CA LEU A 209 3.21 -3.48 12.88
C LEU A 209 3.56 -3.81 14.34
N GLU A 210 4.81 -3.61 14.72
CA GLU A 210 5.28 -3.80 16.09
C GLU A 210 6.06 -2.57 16.55
N LEU A 211 5.74 -2.06 17.75
CA LEU A 211 6.36 -0.94 18.49
C LEU A 211 6.85 0.25 17.63
N SER A 212 6.17 1.38 17.79
CA SER A 212 6.55 2.70 17.21
C SER A 212 6.88 2.66 15.72
N LEU A 213 5.90 2.28 14.89
CA LEU A 213 5.85 2.47 13.43
C LEU A 213 7.01 1.86 12.60
N ILE A 214 8.01 1.20 13.21
CA ILE A 214 9.22 0.78 12.47
C ILE A 214 9.55 -0.71 12.57
N HIS A 215 8.98 -1.45 13.48
CA HIS A 215 9.36 -2.87 13.66
C HIS A 215 8.28 -3.80 13.13
N ILE A 216 8.58 -4.36 11.99
CA ILE A 216 7.81 -5.42 11.35
C ILE A 216 8.48 -6.76 11.57
#